data_6646bd80571fb8cbbed7d3c8deec9870
#
_entry.id   6646bd80571fb8cbbed7d3c8deec9870
#
_cell.length_a   1.000
_cell.length_b   1.000
_cell.length_c   1.000
_cell.angle_alpha   90.00
_cell.angle_beta   90.00
_cell.angle_gamma   90.00
#
_symmetry.space_group_name_H-M   'P 1'
#
loop_
_entity.id
_entity.type
_entity.pdbx_description
1 polymer ?
#
loop_
_entity_poly.entity_id
_entity_poly.type
_entity_poly.pdbx_seq_one_letter_code
_entity_poly.pdbx_strand_id
1 'polypeptide(L)'
;MNRYLQITNIHGREILDSRGNPTVEAEVVLTDTETGERFCERAAVPSGASTGRFEAIELRDGEPRYCGLGVRKAIANINTRIKEALAGKNGLKQPLIDRILIETDGTDNKGSLGANAMLAVSLANAKAAAKAMRLPLYQYLGGVNARVLPIPMMNILNGGAHAANNLDVQEFMICLLYTS
;
A
#
# COMPACT_ATOMS: atom_id res chain seq x y z
N MET A 1 -4.52 -25.39 16.69
CA MET A 1 -3.90 -24.20 17.34
C MET A 1 -4.16 -22.98 16.49
N ASN A 2 -4.77 -21.94 17.07
CA ASN A 2 -4.92 -20.65 16.37
C ASN A 2 -3.63 -19.85 16.56
N ARG A 3 -2.73 -19.91 15.59
CA ARG A 3 -1.49 -19.13 15.60
C ARG A 3 -1.83 -17.63 15.72
N TYR A 4 -1.15 -16.94 16.64
CA TYR A 4 -1.32 -15.52 16.89
C TYR A 4 -0.02 -14.78 16.60
N LEU A 5 -0.03 -13.98 15.53
CA LEU A 5 1.10 -13.12 15.15
C LEU A 5 0.78 -11.69 15.55
N GLN A 6 1.29 -11.29 16.68
CA GLN A 6 1.06 -9.96 17.24
C GLN A 6 1.80 -8.88 16.45
N ILE A 7 1.13 -7.81 16.06
CA ILE A 7 1.79 -6.60 15.56
C ILE A 7 2.52 -5.95 16.73
N THR A 8 3.86 -6.03 16.71
CA THR A 8 4.72 -5.50 17.78
C THR A 8 5.38 -4.18 17.42
N ASN A 9 5.54 -3.88 16.15
CA ASN A 9 6.01 -2.57 15.70
C ASN A 9 5.48 -2.21 14.32
N ILE A 10 5.26 -0.92 14.12
CA ILE A 10 4.99 -0.30 12.83
C ILE A 10 5.87 0.94 12.73
N HIS A 11 6.54 1.11 11.59
CA HIS A 11 7.38 2.26 11.32
C HIS A 11 7.18 2.77 9.89
N GLY A 12 6.80 4.04 9.76
CA GLY A 12 6.67 4.73 8.48
C GLY A 12 7.89 5.60 8.18
N ARG A 13 8.28 5.65 6.92
CA ARG A 13 9.36 6.52 6.44
C ARG A 13 9.03 7.09 5.07
N GLU A 14 9.60 8.27 4.77
CA GLU A 14 9.56 8.86 3.45
C GLU A 14 10.69 8.26 2.60
N ILE A 15 10.35 7.85 1.39
CA ILE A 15 11.31 7.41 0.37
C ILE A 15 11.04 8.19 -0.92
N LEU A 16 11.90 8.07 -1.92
CA LEU A 16 11.69 8.68 -3.23
C LEU A 16 11.23 7.61 -4.23
N ASP A 17 10.26 7.97 -5.06
CA ASP A 17 9.82 7.15 -6.19
C ASP A 17 10.81 7.26 -7.37
N SER A 18 10.53 6.55 -8.48
CA SER A 18 11.37 6.56 -9.69
C SER A 18 11.45 7.93 -10.39
N ARG A 19 10.55 8.86 -10.05
CA ARG A 19 10.52 10.24 -10.56
C ARG A 19 11.19 11.23 -9.61
N GLY A 20 11.72 10.75 -8.48
CA GLY A 20 12.31 11.58 -7.44
C GLY A 20 11.28 12.29 -6.53
N ASN A 21 10.02 11.92 -6.59
CA ASN A 21 9.00 12.45 -5.71
C ASN A 21 8.91 11.65 -4.41
N PRO A 22 8.63 12.31 -3.26
CA PRO A 22 8.40 11.61 -2.00
C PRO A 22 7.21 10.66 -2.07
N THR A 23 7.38 9.48 -1.49
CA THR A 23 6.30 8.53 -1.24
C THR A 23 6.47 7.84 0.12
N VAL A 24 5.47 7.08 0.52
CA VAL A 24 5.39 6.43 1.82
C VAL A 24 5.87 4.99 1.74
N GLU A 25 6.79 4.61 2.62
CA GLU A 25 7.10 3.21 2.93
C GLU A 25 6.71 2.93 4.39
N ALA A 26 6.03 1.82 4.63
CA ALA A 26 5.79 1.30 5.97
C ALA A 26 6.48 -0.04 6.18
N GLU A 27 6.97 -0.24 7.39
CA GLU A 27 7.50 -1.50 7.89
C GLU A 27 6.60 -2.02 9.00
N VAL A 28 6.24 -3.30 8.96
CA VAL A 28 5.44 -3.98 9.98
C VAL A 28 6.21 -5.16 10.53
N VAL A 29 6.25 -5.27 11.85
CA VAL A 29 6.87 -6.39 12.57
C VAL A 29 5.75 -7.19 13.25
N LEU A 30 5.65 -8.45 12.87
CA LEU A 30 4.82 -9.44 13.53
C LEU A 30 5.69 -10.32 14.43
N THR A 31 5.25 -10.60 15.64
CA THR A 31 5.91 -11.51 16.55
C THR A 31 4.97 -12.67 16.91
N ASP A 32 5.43 -13.87 16.69
CA ASP A 32 4.72 -15.08 17.12
C ASP A 32 4.70 -15.15 18.65
N THR A 33 3.53 -15.19 19.26
CA THR A 33 3.38 -15.15 20.71
C THR A 33 3.79 -16.45 21.41
N GLU A 34 3.87 -17.55 20.66
CA GLU A 34 4.28 -18.86 21.21
C GLU A 34 5.80 -19.05 21.12
N THR A 35 6.39 -18.68 19.96
CA THR A 35 7.82 -18.94 19.69
C THR A 35 8.72 -17.74 19.92
N GLY A 36 8.16 -16.52 19.93
CA GLY A 36 8.92 -15.28 19.95
C GLY A 36 9.56 -14.92 18.59
N GLU A 37 9.36 -15.74 17.55
CA GLU A 37 9.91 -15.48 16.21
C GLU A 37 9.32 -14.19 15.61
N ARG A 38 10.19 -13.39 14.97
CA ARG A 38 9.82 -12.08 14.40
C ARG A 38 9.86 -12.11 12.89
N PHE A 39 8.81 -11.58 12.29
CA PHE A 39 8.64 -11.44 10.85
C PHE A 39 8.50 -9.97 10.52
N CYS A 40 9.49 -9.42 9.82
CA CYS A 40 9.55 -8.02 9.45
C CYS A 40 9.48 -7.91 7.94
N GLU A 41 8.54 -7.10 7.45
CA GLU A 41 8.40 -6.79 6.03
C GLU A 41 7.99 -5.33 5.83
N ARG A 42 8.25 -4.85 4.62
CA ARG A 42 7.97 -3.46 4.23
C ARG A 42 7.24 -3.38 2.90
N ALA A 43 6.51 -2.29 2.73
CA ALA A 43 5.85 -1.96 1.49
C ALA A 43 5.92 -0.45 1.22
N ALA A 44 6.28 -0.11 -0.01
CA ALA A 44 6.20 1.24 -0.54
C ALA A 44 4.90 1.40 -1.32
N VAL A 45 4.29 2.58 -1.25
CA VAL A 45 3.06 2.89 -1.97
C VAL A 45 3.40 3.61 -3.26
N PRO A 46 2.93 3.12 -4.42
CA PRO A 46 3.08 3.85 -5.67
C PRO A 46 2.22 5.12 -5.65
N SER A 47 2.70 6.17 -6.33
CA SER A 47 1.95 7.40 -6.58
C SER A 47 1.49 7.45 -8.03
N GLY A 48 0.20 7.75 -8.25
CA GLY A 48 -0.36 7.94 -9.58
C GLY A 48 0.15 9.22 -10.27
N ALA A 49 0.07 9.27 -11.59
CA ALA A 49 0.34 10.47 -12.38
C ALA A 49 -0.89 11.37 -12.53
N SER A 50 -2.07 10.81 -12.38
CA SER A 50 -3.37 11.51 -12.45
C SER A 50 -4.23 11.08 -11.26
N THR A 51 -5.19 11.93 -10.89
CA THR A 51 -6.16 11.66 -9.82
C THR A 51 -7.58 11.74 -10.35
N GLY A 52 -8.41 10.77 -9.99
CA GLY A 52 -9.84 10.77 -10.28
C GLY A 52 -10.63 11.50 -9.20
N ARG A 53 -11.80 12.01 -9.56
CA ARG A 53 -12.67 12.77 -8.64
C ARG A 53 -13.11 11.97 -7.41
N PHE A 54 -13.22 10.66 -7.53
CA PHE A 54 -13.74 9.75 -6.49
C PHE A 54 -12.65 8.88 -5.87
N GLU A 55 -11.40 9.15 -6.18
CA GLU A 55 -10.28 8.43 -5.56
C GLU A 55 -10.11 8.81 -4.09
N ALA A 56 -9.58 7.87 -3.33
CA ALA A 56 -9.15 8.13 -1.97
C ALA A 56 -7.96 9.11 -1.95
N ILE A 57 -7.87 9.92 -0.90
CA ILE A 57 -6.88 11.00 -0.80
C ILE A 57 -5.49 10.43 -0.55
N GLU A 58 -4.57 10.70 -1.47
CA GLU A 58 -3.14 10.61 -1.20
C GLU A 58 -2.72 11.84 -0.37
N LEU A 59 -2.46 11.62 0.92
CA LEU A 59 -2.17 12.72 1.83
C LEU A 59 -0.78 13.29 1.57
N ARG A 60 -0.75 14.55 1.14
CA ARG A 60 0.44 15.35 0.87
C ARG A 60 0.55 16.50 1.88
N ASP A 61 1.78 16.98 2.12
CA ASP A 61 2.03 18.03 3.11
C ASP A 61 1.50 19.39 2.67
N GLY A 62 1.56 19.71 1.36
CA GLY A 62 1.20 21.00 0.81
C GLY A 62 2.18 22.13 1.17
N GLU A 63 3.31 21.80 1.80
CA GLU A 63 4.37 22.73 2.18
C GLU A 63 5.38 22.91 1.03
N PRO A 64 6.23 23.97 1.03
CA PRO A 64 7.19 24.23 -0.06
C PRO A 64 8.16 23.09 -0.35
N ARG A 65 8.42 22.23 0.63
CA ARG A 65 9.28 21.07 0.48
C ARG A 65 8.75 20.13 -0.62
N TYR A 66 9.62 19.74 -1.56
CA TYR A 66 9.27 18.96 -2.75
C TYR A 66 8.05 19.53 -3.51
N CYS A 67 7.97 20.86 -3.63
CA CYS A 67 6.86 21.54 -4.31
C CYS A 67 5.46 21.13 -3.82
N GLY A 68 5.32 20.88 -2.51
CA GLY A 68 4.06 20.45 -1.91
C GLY A 68 3.86 18.93 -1.84
N LEU A 69 4.74 18.14 -2.46
CA LEU A 69 4.59 16.69 -2.60
C LEU A 69 5.12 15.88 -1.41
N GLY A 70 5.62 16.53 -0.33
CA GLY A 70 6.07 15.86 0.88
C GLY A 70 4.98 14.96 1.50
N VAL A 71 5.37 13.93 2.26
CA VAL A 71 4.46 12.95 2.87
C VAL A 71 4.65 12.79 4.38
N ARG A 72 5.25 13.79 5.03
CA ARG A 72 5.52 13.76 6.48
C ARG A 72 4.27 13.60 7.33
N LYS A 73 3.14 14.21 6.92
CA LYS A 73 1.85 14.06 7.61
C LYS A 73 1.37 12.61 7.59
N ALA A 74 1.44 11.96 6.43
CA ALA A 74 1.09 10.54 6.29
C ALA A 74 2.01 9.65 7.15
N ILE A 75 3.31 9.94 7.17
CA ILE A 75 4.29 9.23 8.00
C ILE A 75 4.02 9.44 9.50
N ALA A 76 3.71 10.66 9.91
CA ALA A 76 3.33 10.93 11.30
C ALA A 76 2.10 10.11 11.70
N ASN A 77 1.07 10.01 10.84
CA ASN A 77 -0.10 9.17 11.06
C ASN A 77 0.26 7.68 11.22
N ILE A 78 1.21 7.16 10.42
CA ILE A 78 1.68 5.77 10.57
C ILE A 78 2.35 5.58 11.93
N ASN A 79 3.26 6.48 12.29
CA ASN A 79 4.11 6.35 13.48
C ASN A 79 3.37 6.63 14.80
N THR A 80 2.16 7.19 14.73
CA THR A 80 1.32 7.51 15.89
C THR A 80 -0.01 6.75 15.82
N ARG A 81 -1.02 7.33 15.19
CA ARG A 81 -2.42 6.85 15.19
C ARG A 81 -2.57 5.41 14.69
N ILE A 82 -1.96 5.08 13.55
CA ILE A 82 -2.06 3.72 12.97
C ILE A 82 -1.31 2.72 13.84
N LYS A 83 -0.11 3.07 14.28
CA LYS A 83 0.70 2.22 15.17
C LYS A 83 -0.05 1.92 16.47
N GLU A 84 -0.67 2.92 17.08
CA GLU A 84 -1.45 2.75 18.32
C GLU A 84 -2.70 1.87 18.09
N ALA A 85 -3.47 2.12 17.02
CA ALA A 85 -4.68 1.37 16.71
C ALA A 85 -4.43 -0.13 16.42
N LEU A 86 -3.28 -0.43 15.80
CA LEU A 86 -2.93 -1.79 15.40
C LEU A 86 -2.02 -2.52 16.38
N ALA A 87 -1.46 -1.85 17.39
CA ALA A 87 -0.60 -2.47 18.40
C ALA A 87 -1.31 -3.66 19.05
N GLY A 88 -0.61 -4.80 19.13
CA GLY A 88 -1.15 -6.01 19.75
C GLY A 88 -2.16 -6.80 18.91
N LYS A 89 -2.62 -6.30 17.77
CA LYS A 89 -3.57 -7.03 16.91
C LYS A 89 -2.91 -8.21 16.21
N ASN A 90 -3.73 -9.20 15.85
CA ASN A 90 -3.24 -10.36 15.10
C ASN A 90 -3.08 -10.04 13.60
N GLY A 91 -1.86 -9.95 13.11
CA GLY A 91 -1.53 -9.64 11.72
C GLY A 91 -2.03 -10.67 10.68
N LEU A 92 -2.38 -11.90 11.12
CA LEU A 92 -2.98 -12.89 10.22
C LEU A 92 -4.43 -12.56 9.83
N LYS A 93 -5.09 -11.64 10.56
CA LYS A 93 -6.47 -11.24 10.29
C LYS A 93 -6.53 -10.00 9.40
N GLN A 94 -6.03 -10.09 8.16
CA GLN A 94 -5.96 -8.95 7.23
C GLN A 94 -7.27 -8.15 7.12
N PRO A 95 -8.47 -8.77 6.98
CA PRO A 95 -9.72 -8.00 6.91
C PRO A 95 -10.00 -7.18 8.18
N LEU A 96 -9.55 -7.66 9.35
CA LEU A 96 -9.67 -6.91 10.60
C LEU A 96 -8.70 -5.73 10.63
N ILE A 97 -7.45 -5.93 10.19
CA ILE A 97 -6.45 -4.86 10.10
C ILE A 97 -6.96 -3.74 9.20
N ASP A 98 -7.45 -4.08 8.01
CA ASP A 98 -7.98 -3.11 7.05
C ASP A 98 -9.21 -2.38 7.59
N ARG A 99 -10.09 -3.07 8.29
CA ARG A 99 -11.25 -2.46 8.96
C ARG A 99 -10.83 -1.45 10.02
N ILE A 100 -9.86 -1.81 10.88
CA ILE A 100 -9.35 -0.89 11.92
C ILE A 100 -8.73 0.37 11.28
N LEU A 101 -8.00 0.22 10.17
CA LEU A 101 -7.46 1.36 9.44
C LEU A 101 -8.57 2.29 8.93
N ILE A 102 -9.62 1.73 8.33
CA ILE A 102 -10.78 2.47 7.83
C ILE A 102 -11.52 3.19 8.97
N GLU A 103 -11.77 2.49 10.07
CA GLU A 103 -12.45 3.05 11.26
C GLU A 103 -11.60 4.15 11.93
N THR A 104 -10.27 3.98 11.97
CA THR A 104 -9.34 4.99 12.54
C THR A 104 -9.25 6.24 11.65
N ASP A 105 -9.36 6.10 10.34
CA ASP A 105 -9.47 7.24 9.42
C ASP A 105 -10.79 7.98 9.63
N GLY A 106 -11.91 7.27 9.60
CA GLY A 106 -13.26 7.78 9.86
C GLY A 106 -13.84 8.68 8.77
N THR A 107 -13.17 8.81 7.60
CA THR A 107 -13.64 9.60 6.47
C THR A 107 -13.94 8.74 5.25
N ASP A 108 -14.88 9.16 4.40
CA ASP A 108 -15.26 8.42 3.20
C ASP A 108 -14.08 8.29 2.21
N ASN A 109 -13.28 9.35 2.08
CA ASN A 109 -12.20 9.46 1.09
C ASN A 109 -10.80 9.20 1.66
N LYS A 110 -10.68 8.69 2.90
CA LYS A 110 -9.41 8.40 3.59
C LYS A 110 -8.52 9.63 3.79
N GLY A 111 -9.14 10.80 3.92
CA GLY A 111 -8.45 12.09 4.00
C GLY A 111 -7.80 12.40 5.35
N SER A 112 -8.20 11.70 6.42
CA SER A 112 -7.67 11.93 7.78
C SER A 112 -6.31 11.29 8.00
N LEU A 113 -6.15 10.01 7.67
CA LEU A 113 -4.87 9.29 7.75
C LEU A 113 -4.05 9.41 6.47
N GLY A 114 -4.72 9.44 5.34
CA GLY A 114 -4.18 9.31 4.00
C GLY A 114 -4.25 7.86 3.49
N ALA A 115 -4.80 7.68 2.28
CA ALA A 115 -4.85 6.37 1.63
C ALA A 115 -3.45 5.76 1.45
N ASN A 116 -2.45 6.60 1.18
CA ASN A 116 -1.05 6.20 1.08
C ASN A 116 -0.51 5.62 2.40
N ALA A 117 -0.81 6.24 3.54
CA ALA A 117 -0.42 5.73 4.85
C ALA A 117 -1.10 4.38 5.16
N MET A 118 -2.41 4.30 4.92
CA MET A 118 -3.19 3.09 5.17
C MET A 118 -2.73 1.92 4.29
N LEU A 119 -2.56 2.16 3.00
CA LEU A 119 -2.16 1.13 2.03
C LEU A 119 -0.75 0.62 2.31
N ALA A 120 0.21 1.50 2.67
CA ALA A 120 1.56 1.09 3.02
C ALA A 120 1.56 0.08 4.17
N VAL A 121 0.79 0.35 5.24
CA VAL A 121 0.71 -0.53 6.40
C VAL A 121 -0.04 -1.82 6.09
N SER A 122 -1.16 -1.76 5.36
CA SER A 122 -1.93 -2.93 4.95
C SER A 122 -1.09 -3.90 4.12
N LEU A 123 -0.36 -3.40 3.11
CA LEU A 123 0.53 -4.21 2.28
C LEU A 123 1.72 -4.78 3.05
N ALA A 124 2.34 -3.99 3.94
CA ALA A 124 3.45 -4.46 4.77
C ALA A 124 3.00 -5.57 5.72
N ASN A 125 1.80 -5.44 6.32
CA ASN A 125 1.21 -6.48 7.15
C ASN A 125 0.96 -7.77 6.35
N ALA A 126 0.36 -7.69 5.16
CA ALA A 126 0.11 -8.85 4.31
C ALA A 126 1.41 -9.57 3.93
N LYS A 127 2.48 -8.83 3.62
CA LYS A 127 3.81 -9.40 3.33
C LYS A 127 4.42 -10.09 4.55
N ALA A 128 4.35 -9.46 5.73
CA ALA A 128 4.86 -10.04 6.97
C ALA A 128 4.11 -11.32 7.36
N ALA A 129 2.78 -11.32 7.19
CA ALA A 129 1.94 -12.48 7.42
C ALA A 129 2.24 -13.62 6.43
N ALA A 130 2.38 -13.32 5.14
CA ALA A 130 2.77 -14.28 4.11
C ALA A 130 4.11 -14.93 4.43
N LYS A 131 5.12 -14.13 4.82
CA LYS A 131 6.44 -14.60 5.25
C LYS A 131 6.35 -15.54 6.44
N ALA A 132 5.58 -15.18 7.45
CA ALA A 132 5.36 -16.01 8.64
C ALA A 132 4.67 -17.35 8.31
N MET A 133 3.79 -17.35 7.30
CA MET A 133 3.13 -18.56 6.79
C MET A 133 4.00 -19.34 5.79
N ARG A 134 5.19 -18.83 5.44
CA ARG A 134 6.10 -19.39 4.43
C ARG A 134 5.45 -19.55 3.07
N LEU A 135 4.57 -18.60 2.71
CA LEU A 135 3.86 -18.55 1.43
C LEU A 135 4.33 -17.33 0.63
N PRO A 136 4.42 -17.44 -0.70
CA PRO A 136 4.55 -16.26 -1.54
C PRO A 136 3.29 -15.39 -1.41
N LEU A 137 3.43 -14.08 -1.53
CA LEU A 137 2.34 -13.14 -1.28
C LEU A 137 1.11 -13.42 -2.15
N TYR A 138 1.30 -13.76 -3.44
CA TYR A 138 0.19 -14.07 -4.34
C TYR A 138 -0.66 -15.24 -3.86
N GLN A 139 -0.02 -16.26 -3.28
CA GLN A 139 -0.70 -17.44 -2.76
C GLN A 139 -1.37 -17.15 -1.42
N TYR A 140 -0.74 -16.33 -0.56
CA TYR A 140 -1.34 -15.87 0.69
C TYR A 140 -2.63 -15.08 0.46
N LEU A 141 -2.65 -14.19 -0.53
CA LEU A 141 -3.82 -13.37 -0.87
C LEU A 141 -4.87 -14.12 -1.69
N GLY A 142 -4.43 -14.89 -2.69
CA GLY A 142 -5.32 -15.55 -3.65
C GLY A 142 -5.73 -16.97 -3.27
N GLY A 143 -5.13 -17.55 -2.23
CA GLY A 143 -5.44 -18.91 -1.78
C GLY A 143 -5.00 -19.98 -2.78
N VAL A 144 -5.63 -21.17 -2.65
CA VAL A 144 -5.25 -22.36 -3.44
C VAL A 144 -5.51 -22.23 -4.94
N ASN A 145 -6.37 -21.29 -5.33
CA ASN A 145 -6.74 -21.07 -6.73
C ASN A 145 -5.89 -19.99 -7.44
N ALA A 146 -4.91 -19.40 -6.77
CA ALA A 146 -4.01 -18.40 -7.34
C ALA A 146 -2.99 -19.04 -8.30
N ARG A 147 -3.45 -19.58 -9.42
CA ARG A 147 -2.64 -20.29 -10.42
C ARG A 147 -2.72 -19.69 -11.82
N VAL A 148 -3.61 -18.74 -12.03
CA VAL A 148 -3.85 -18.15 -13.35
C VAL A 148 -3.09 -16.83 -13.43
N LEU A 149 -2.17 -16.73 -14.38
CA LEU A 149 -1.52 -15.45 -14.70
C LEU A 149 -2.54 -14.52 -15.38
N PRO A 150 -2.52 -13.22 -15.06
CA PRO A 150 -3.35 -12.26 -15.78
C PRO A 150 -2.96 -12.22 -17.27
N ILE A 151 -3.95 -11.97 -18.11
CA ILE A 151 -3.71 -11.73 -19.53
C ILE A 151 -2.90 -10.43 -19.67
N PRO A 152 -1.73 -10.46 -20.34
CA PRO A 152 -0.91 -9.27 -20.48
C PRO A 152 -1.58 -8.24 -21.39
N MET A 153 -1.66 -7.01 -20.92
CA MET A 153 -2.01 -5.85 -21.71
C MET A 153 -0.80 -4.92 -21.80
N MET A 154 -0.57 -4.36 -22.97
CA MET A 154 0.54 -3.45 -23.22
C MET A 154 -0.01 -2.06 -23.58
N ASN A 155 0.43 -1.05 -22.84
CA ASN A 155 0.15 0.33 -23.17
C ASN A 155 1.12 0.78 -24.29
N ILE A 156 0.58 1.18 -25.44
CA ILE A 156 1.37 1.53 -26.64
C ILE A 156 1.48 3.05 -26.83
N LEU A 157 0.38 3.76 -26.57
CA LEU A 157 0.32 5.21 -26.73
C LEU A 157 -0.12 5.85 -25.42
N ASN A 158 0.60 6.87 -25.02
CA ASN A 158 0.28 7.70 -23.85
C ASN A 158 0.13 9.15 -24.29
N GLY A 159 -0.88 9.83 -23.77
CA GLY A 159 -1.11 11.25 -23.96
C GLY A 159 -1.80 11.87 -22.74
N GLY A 160 -2.45 13.00 -22.90
CA GLY A 160 -3.11 13.70 -21.81
C GLY A 160 -2.17 13.97 -20.64
N ALA A 161 -2.56 13.59 -19.41
CA ALA A 161 -1.76 13.77 -18.20
C ALA A 161 -0.55 12.81 -18.10
N HIS A 162 -0.49 11.73 -18.91
CA HIS A 162 0.53 10.69 -18.82
C HIS A 162 1.75 10.94 -19.68
N ALA A 163 1.68 11.84 -20.65
CA ALA A 163 2.83 12.20 -21.51
C ALA A 163 2.75 13.65 -22.00
N ALA A 164 3.90 14.30 -22.04
CA ALA A 164 4.01 15.68 -22.56
C ALA A 164 4.03 15.67 -24.10
N ASN A 165 2.86 15.44 -24.71
CA ASN A 165 2.66 15.50 -26.15
C ASN A 165 1.28 16.08 -26.47
N ASN A 166 0.89 16.10 -27.74
CA ASN A 166 -0.37 16.66 -28.22
C ASN A 166 -1.48 15.62 -28.46
N LEU A 167 -1.36 14.43 -27.86
CA LEU A 167 -2.40 13.39 -27.94
C LEU A 167 -3.43 13.62 -26.85
N ASP A 168 -4.72 13.65 -27.23
CA ASP A 168 -5.83 13.82 -26.30
C ASP A 168 -6.22 12.51 -25.58
N VAL A 169 -5.77 11.36 -26.10
CA VAL A 169 -6.03 10.04 -25.51
C VAL A 169 -4.98 9.75 -24.46
N GLN A 170 -5.41 9.50 -23.22
CA GLN A 170 -4.53 9.27 -22.08
C GLN A 170 -3.74 7.98 -22.20
N GLU A 171 -4.40 6.87 -22.59
CA GLU A 171 -3.81 5.56 -22.75
C GLU A 171 -4.46 4.78 -23.91
N PHE A 172 -3.66 4.05 -24.67
CA PHE A 172 -4.13 3.12 -25.68
C PHE A 172 -3.44 1.78 -25.48
N MET A 173 -4.22 0.78 -25.07
CA MET A 173 -3.71 -0.55 -24.72
C MET A 173 -4.09 -1.60 -25.76
N ILE A 174 -3.19 -2.57 -25.98
CA ILE A 174 -3.48 -3.79 -26.72
C ILE A 174 -3.46 -4.99 -25.78
N CYS A 175 -4.32 -5.97 -26.08
CA CYS A 175 -4.31 -7.27 -25.42
C CYS A 175 -3.54 -8.26 -26.30
N LEU A 176 -2.42 -8.77 -25.82
CA LEU A 176 -1.49 -9.57 -26.61
C LEU A 176 -2.05 -10.94 -27.03
N LEU A 177 -3.15 -11.42 -26.42
CA LEU A 177 -3.77 -12.68 -26.82
C LEU A 177 -4.61 -12.59 -28.10
N TYR A 178 -5.06 -11.39 -28.49
CA TYR A 178 -5.95 -11.20 -29.66
C TYR A 178 -5.24 -10.58 -30.85
N THR A 179 -3.96 -10.24 -30.72
CA THR A 179 -3.19 -9.50 -31.74
C THR A 179 -1.97 -10.22 -32.26
N SER A 180 -1.84 -11.53 -31.98
CA SER A 180 -0.80 -12.41 -32.51
C SER A 180 -1.26 -13.15 -33.77
#